data_67fe242820644f5d76709e68f9df794e
#
_entry.id   67fe242820644f5d76709e68f9df794e
#
_cell.length_a   1.000
_cell.length_b   1.000
_cell.length_c   1.000
_cell.angle_alpha   90.00
_cell.angle_beta   90.00
_cell.angle_gamma   90.00
#
_symmetry.space_group_name_H-M   'P 1'
#
loop_
_entity.id
_entity.type
_entity.pdbx_description
1 polymer ?
#
loop_
_entity_poly.entity_id
_entity_poly.type
_entity_poly.pdbx_seq_one_letter_code
_entity_poly.pdbx_strand_id
1 'polypeptide(L)'
;GRPYSQKMNNVILNLSSGISDKSNAPKLLSGTGNEQIHLCVVMTSDRGLCGGFNANIIKKAKSYFLKLKEEGKELKIITVGSKGNDQLKRLYGDKIIENISFKNSKNANYFDAEKVGKIIIEKFEKEEFDICTIFYNQFKNVITQIPQVQQIIPLNTENNDENSSDESYEFEPDEDEILNNLLPKNISTQIFKAMLENSAS
;
A
#
# COMPACT_ATOMS: atom_id res chain seq x y z
N GLY A 1 -6.36 14.00 -7.18
CA GLY A 1 -5.22 14.49 -7.91
C GLY A 1 -3.99 14.72 -7.07
N ARG A 2 -2.91 15.01 -7.76
CA ARG A 2 -1.61 15.29 -7.10
C ARG A 2 -1.66 16.39 -6.04
N PRO A 3 -2.38 17.53 -6.26
CA PRO A 3 -2.41 18.58 -5.24
C PRO A 3 -3.03 18.16 -3.92
N TYR A 4 -4.08 17.35 -3.96
CA TYR A 4 -4.73 16.84 -2.75
C TYR A 4 -3.82 15.87 -2.00
N SER A 5 -3.19 14.94 -2.74
CA SER A 5 -2.27 13.97 -2.16
C SER A 5 -1.07 14.64 -1.52
N GLN A 6 -0.52 15.68 -2.16
CA GLN A 6 0.61 16.43 -1.62
C GLN A 6 0.24 17.19 -0.36
N LYS A 7 -0.93 17.83 -0.35
CA LYS A 7 -1.40 18.55 0.85
C LYS A 7 -1.59 17.58 2.01
N MET A 8 -2.21 16.43 1.76
CA MET A 8 -2.41 15.41 2.78
C MET A 8 -1.08 14.91 3.33
N ASN A 9 -0.13 14.59 2.45
CA ASN A 9 1.20 14.15 2.86
C ASN A 9 1.93 15.21 3.68
N ASN A 10 1.85 16.47 3.28
CA ASN A 10 2.48 17.57 4.01
C ASN A 10 1.88 17.74 5.40
N VAL A 11 0.55 17.64 5.54
CA VAL A 11 -0.10 17.74 6.85
C VAL A 11 0.33 16.57 7.73
N ILE A 12 0.36 15.35 7.19
CA ILE A 12 0.80 14.18 7.94
C ILE A 12 2.25 14.32 8.40
N LEU A 13 3.14 14.78 7.51
CA LEU A 13 4.54 15.01 7.84
C LEU A 13 4.71 16.07 8.92
N ASN A 14 3.99 17.18 8.82
CA ASN A 14 4.06 18.24 9.80
C ASN A 14 3.58 17.79 11.17
N LEU A 15 2.47 17.06 11.22
CA LEU A 15 1.94 16.53 12.47
C LEU A 15 2.86 15.46 13.06
N SER A 16 3.44 14.60 12.21
CA SER A 16 4.32 13.53 12.68
C SER A 16 5.65 14.08 13.22
N SER A 17 6.17 15.15 12.64
CA SER A 17 7.42 15.78 13.11
C SER A 17 7.28 16.39 14.51
N GLY A 18 6.05 16.74 14.91
CA GLY A 18 5.77 17.28 16.24
C GLY A 18 5.66 16.21 17.34
N ILE A 19 5.68 14.93 16.98
CA ILE A 19 5.57 13.85 17.96
C ILE A 19 6.97 13.56 18.52
N SER A 20 7.18 13.97 19.75
CA SER A 20 8.46 13.75 20.46
C SER A 20 8.61 12.33 20.99
N ASP A 21 7.51 11.67 21.28
CA ASP A 21 7.48 10.30 21.79
C ASP A 21 6.83 9.38 20.76
N LYS A 22 7.65 8.58 20.08
CA LYS A 22 7.20 7.62 19.06
C LYS A 22 6.27 6.55 19.60
N SER A 23 6.32 6.26 20.92
CA SER A 23 5.43 5.27 21.51
C SER A 23 3.95 5.72 21.52
N ASN A 24 3.71 7.02 21.44
CA ASN A 24 2.37 7.60 21.39
C ASN A 24 1.90 7.88 19.95
N ALA A 25 2.75 7.68 18.95
CA ALA A 25 2.39 7.88 17.55
C ALA A 25 1.41 6.81 17.08
N PRO A 26 0.47 7.14 16.17
CA PRO A 26 -0.36 6.11 15.56
C PRO A 26 0.48 5.03 14.89
N LYS A 27 0.12 3.77 15.07
CA LYS A 27 0.90 2.64 14.55
C LYS A 27 0.94 2.56 13.03
N LEU A 28 -0.06 3.11 12.35
CA LEU A 28 -0.01 3.22 10.88
C LEU A 28 1.16 4.09 10.42
N LEU A 29 1.58 5.01 11.25
CA LEU A 29 2.71 5.89 10.97
C LEU A 29 4.03 5.33 11.47
N SER A 30 4.07 4.84 12.71
CA SER A 30 5.31 4.42 13.37
C SER A 30 5.60 2.93 13.27
N GLY A 31 4.61 2.11 12.94
CA GLY A 31 4.74 0.67 12.87
C GLY A 31 4.52 -0.03 14.21
N THR A 32 4.62 -1.36 14.19
CA THR A 32 4.47 -2.22 15.37
C THR A 32 5.74 -2.32 16.20
N GLY A 33 6.86 -1.88 15.66
CA GLY A 33 8.18 -2.13 16.23
C GLY A 33 8.81 -3.45 15.76
N ASN A 34 8.06 -4.27 15.05
CA ASN A 34 8.51 -5.53 14.46
C ASN A 34 8.48 -5.45 12.94
N GLU A 35 9.29 -6.27 12.29
CA GLU A 35 9.34 -6.38 10.83
C GLU A 35 9.27 -7.83 10.40
N GLN A 36 8.59 -8.67 11.18
CA GLN A 36 8.56 -10.10 10.95
C GLN A 36 7.52 -10.54 9.93
N ILE A 37 6.30 -10.00 10.01
CA ILE A 37 5.19 -10.43 9.17
C ILE A 37 4.95 -9.37 8.09
N HIS A 38 5.10 -9.76 6.83
CA HIS A 38 4.93 -8.88 5.67
C HIS A 38 3.67 -9.23 4.92
N LEU A 39 2.76 -8.27 4.80
CA LEU A 39 1.59 -8.35 3.94
C LEU A 39 1.94 -7.72 2.60
N CYS A 40 1.91 -8.54 1.54
CA CYS A 40 2.15 -8.09 0.18
C CYS A 40 0.82 -8.06 -0.57
N VAL A 41 0.44 -6.88 -1.03
CA VAL A 41 -0.80 -6.67 -1.78
C VAL A 41 -0.44 -6.57 -3.26
N VAL A 42 -0.74 -7.62 -4.01
CA VAL A 42 -0.38 -7.71 -5.43
C VAL A 42 -1.58 -7.30 -6.27
N MET A 43 -1.44 -6.22 -7.00
CA MET A 43 -2.52 -5.60 -7.77
C MET A 43 -2.33 -5.88 -9.24
N THR A 44 -3.31 -6.54 -9.82
CA THR A 44 -3.32 -6.92 -11.24
C THR A 44 -4.68 -6.59 -11.86
N SER A 45 -4.83 -6.89 -13.14
CA SER A 45 -6.09 -6.74 -13.84
C SER A 45 -7.03 -7.92 -13.55
N ASP A 46 -8.33 -7.64 -13.62
CA ASP A 46 -9.37 -8.68 -13.71
C ASP A 46 -9.60 -9.12 -15.16
N ARG A 47 -9.08 -8.37 -16.12
CA ARG A 47 -9.30 -8.64 -17.56
C ARG A 47 -8.22 -9.58 -18.10
N GLY A 48 -8.63 -10.47 -19.00
CA GLY A 48 -7.69 -11.20 -19.85
C GLY A 48 -7.08 -10.28 -20.91
N LEU A 49 -6.10 -10.77 -21.63
CA LEU A 49 -5.46 -10.10 -22.76
C LEU A 49 -4.68 -8.82 -22.40
N CYS A 50 -4.17 -8.74 -21.18
CA CYS A 50 -3.29 -7.64 -20.77
C CYS A 50 -1.80 -7.91 -21.06
N GLY A 51 -1.50 -8.93 -21.86
CA GLY A 51 -0.15 -9.25 -22.31
C GLY A 51 0.85 -9.43 -21.15
N GLY A 52 2.04 -8.84 -21.30
CA GLY A 52 3.08 -8.91 -20.30
C GLY A 52 2.85 -8.11 -19.03
N PHE A 53 1.78 -7.32 -18.99
CA PHE A 53 1.45 -6.46 -17.85
C PHE A 53 1.37 -7.23 -16.53
N ASN A 54 0.49 -8.25 -16.49
CA ASN A 54 0.33 -9.05 -15.28
C ASN A 54 1.55 -9.92 -15.00
N ALA A 55 2.21 -10.42 -16.05
CA ALA A 55 3.40 -11.26 -15.91
C ALA A 55 4.56 -10.51 -15.26
N ASN A 56 4.76 -9.24 -15.61
CA ASN A 56 5.86 -8.43 -15.07
C ASN A 56 5.69 -8.15 -13.58
N ILE A 57 4.49 -7.78 -13.16
CA ILE A 57 4.24 -7.51 -11.74
C ILE A 57 4.30 -8.80 -10.91
N ILE A 58 3.82 -9.91 -11.45
CA ILE A 58 3.90 -11.21 -10.77
C ILE A 58 5.37 -11.64 -10.60
N LYS A 59 6.18 -11.46 -11.62
CA LYS A 59 7.62 -11.76 -11.57
C LYS A 59 8.29 -10.92 -10.47
N LYS A 60 7.99 -9.64 -10.41
CA LYS A 60 8.52 -8.73 -9.39
C LYS A 60 8.10 -9.17 -7.99
N ALA A 61 6.82 -9.52 -7.83
CA ALA A 61 6.29 -9.99 -6.55
C ALA A 61 6.98 -11.28 -6.11
N LYS A 62 7.10 -12.27 -6.99
CA LYS A 62 7.76 -13.54 -6.67
C LYS A 62 9.22 -13.34 -6.24
N SER A 63 9.94 -12.44 -6.90
CA SER A 63 11.30 -12.09 -6.52
C SER A 63 11.35 -11.53 -5.09
N TYR A 64 10.43 -10.66 -4.76
CA TYR A 64 10.30 -10.08 -3.43
C TYR A 64 9.96 -11.14 -2.38
N PHE A 65 9.07 -12.07 -2.71
CA PHE A 65 8.69 -13.17 -1.81
C PHE A 65 9.88 -14.07 -1.46
N LEU A 66 10.72 -14.37 -2.46
CA LEU A 66 11.93 -15.15 -2.25
C LEU A 66 12.90 -14.43 -1.31
N LYS A 67 13.04 -13.13 -1.47
CA LYS A 67 13.87 -12.32 -0.59
C LYS A 67 13.38 -12.37 0.86
N LEU A 68 12.07 -12.25 1.06
CA LEU A 68 11.48 -12.36 2.39
C LEU A 68 11.76 -13.73 3.01
N LYS A 69 11.65 -14.79 2.23
CA LYS A 69 11.93 -16.15 2.68
C LYS A 69 13.39 -16.29 3.09
N GLU A 70 14.32 -15.77 2.29
CA GLU A 70 15.74 -15.78 2.61
C GLU A 70 16.05 -15.03 3.91
N GLU A 71 15.33 -13.99 4.20
CA GLU A 71 15.47 -13.18 5.42
C GLU A 71 14.74 -13.81 6.62
N GLY A 72 14.08 -14.94 6.45
CA GLY A 72 13.33 -15.60 7.52
C GLY A 72 12.03 -14.89 7.91
N LYS A 73 11.49 -14.07 7.02
CA LYS A 73 10.25 -13.33 7.26
C LYS A 73 9.03 -14.17 6.93
N GLU A 74 7.92 -13.87 7.59
CA GLU A 74 6.64 -14.49 7.29
C GLU A 74 5.91 -13.68 6.22
N LEU A 75 5.37 -14.39 5.22
CA LEU A 75 4.67 -13.79 4.08
C LEU A 75 3.18 -14.05 4.17
N LYS A 76 2.38 -12.98 4.02
CA LYS A 76 0.94 -13.05 3.77
C LYS A 76 0.66 -12.25 2.51
N ILE A 77 -0.27 -12.74 1.69
CA ILE A 77 -0.59 -12.13 0.39
C ILE A 77 -2.07 -11.77 0.33
N ILE A 78 -2.36 -10.58 -0.16
CA ILE A 78 -3.68 -10.21 -0.66
C ILE A 78 -3.54 -9.98 -2.15
N THR A 79 -4.41 -10.58 -2.95
CA THR A 79 -4.47 -10.31 -4.37
C THR A 79 -5.64 -9.38 -4.66
N VAL A 80 -5.37 -8.32 -5.42
CA VAL A 80 -6.39 -7.41 -5.95
C VAL A 80 -6.37 -7.60 -7.45
N GLY A 81 -7.43 -8.22 -7.98
CA GLY A 81 -7.48 -8.64 -9.37
C GLY A 81 -7.34 -10.15 -9.50
N SER A 82 -8.23 -10.75 -10.29
CA SER A 82 -8.32 -12.20 -10.43
C SER A 82 -7.10 -12.82 -11.13
N LYS A 83 -6.47 -12.08 -12.05
CA LYS A 83 -5.34 -12.61 -12.83
C LYS A 83 -4.12 -12.86 -11.94
N GLY A 84 -3.84 -11.98 -11.00
CA GLY A 84 -2.77 -12.19 -10.03
C GLY A 84 -3.01 -13.39 -9.15
N ASN A 85 -4.24 -13.55 -8.67
CA ASN A 85 -4.62 -14.70 -7.86
C ASN A 85 -4.42 -16.00 -8.64
N ASP A 86 -4.89 -16.06 -9.89
CA ASP A 86 -4.74 -17.26 -10.74
C ASP A 86 -3.29 -17.66 -10.94
N GLN A 87 -2.40 -16.68 -11.09
CA GLN A 87 -0.98 -16.93 -11.31
C GLN A 87 -0.20 -17.25 -10.02
N LEU A 88 -0.64 -16.74 -8.88
CA LEU A 88 0.05 -16.94 -7.61
C LEU A 88 -0.45 -18.16 -6.82
N LYS A 89 -1.70 -18.58 -7.01
CA LYS A 89 -2.32 -19.60 -6.17
C LYS A 89 -1.63 -20.96 -6.21
N ARG A 90 -0.98 -21.31 -7.31
CA ARG A 90 -0.30 -22.59 -7.45
C ARG A 90 0.86 -22.74 -6.47
N LEU A 91 1.73 -21.73 -6.39
CA LEU A 91 2.92 -21.76 -5.54
C LEU A 91 2.71 -21.12 -4.18
N TYR A 92 1.80 -20.16 -4.09
CA TYR A 92 1.61 -19.32 -2.91
C TYR A 92 0.17 -19.36 -2.37
N GLY A 93 -0.64 -20.37 -2.77
CA GLY A 93 -2.03 -20.44 -2.33
C GLY A 93 -2.19 -20.48 -0.81
N ASP A 94 -1.26 -21.12 -0.11
CA ASP A 94 -1.24 -21.18 1.34
C ASP A 94 -0.91 -19.84 2.01
N LYS A 95 -0.36 -18.89 1.25
CA LYS A 95 -0.01 -17.55 1.74
C LYS A 95 -1.07 -16.51 1.39
N ILE A 96 -1.95 -16.79 0.43
CA ILE A 96 -3.00 -15.87 0.01
C ILE A 96 -4.13 -15.91 1.03
N ILE A 97 -4.29 -14.80 1.77
CA ILE A 97 -5.30 -14.69 2.82
C ILE A 97 -6.60 -14.06 2.32
N GLU A 98 -6.54 -13.34 1.20
CA GLU A 98 -7.71 -12.69 0.62
C GLU A 98 -7.49 -12.46 -0.86
N ASN A 99 -8.55 -12.63 -1.65
CA ASN A 99 -8.57 -12.27 -3.06
C ASN A 99 -9.73 -11.31 -3.28
N ILE A 100 -9.42 -10.09 -3.72
CA ILE A 100 -10.39 -9.03 -3.94
C ILE A 100 -10.50 -8.79 -5.44
N SER A 101 -11.71 -8.82 -5.97
CA SER A 101 -11.97 -8.62 -7.39
C SER A 101 -13.08 -7.60 -7.58
N PHE A 102 -12.94 -6.73 -8.58
CA PHE A 102 -13.91 -5.70 -8.94
C PHE A 102 -14.40 -5.90 -10.38
N LYS A 103 -14.77 -7.13 -10.72
CA LYS A 103 -15.20 -7.49 -12.09
C LYS A 103 -16.34 -6.66 -12.63
N ASN A 104 -17.21 -6.17 -11.72
CA ASN A 104 -18.37 -5.37 -12.11
C ASN A 104 -18.05 -3.88 -12.24
N SER A 105 -16.85 -3.46 -11.88
CA SER A 105 -16.41 -2.07 -12.00
C SER A 105 -15.68 -1.88 -13.32
N LYS A 106 -16.20 -0.98 -14.17
CA LYS A 106 -15.59 -0.67 -15.45
C LYS A 106 -14.30 0.12 -15.32
N ASN A 107 -14.23 0.96 -14.31
CA ASN A 107 -13.08 1.85 -14.05
C ASN A 107 -12.69 1.81 -12.59
N ALA A 108 -11.40 2.04 -12.31
CA ALA A 108 -10.92 2.22 -10.96
C ALA A 108 -11.61 3.42 -10.32
N ASN A 109 -12.10 3.25 -9.07
CA ASN A 109 -12.72 4.34 -8.32
C ASN A 109 -12.24 4.33 -6.88
N TYR A 110 -12.36 5.49 -6.23
CA TYR A 110 -11.89 5.65 -4.87
C TYR A 110 -12.64 4.76 -3.87
N PHE A 111 -13.90 4.52 -4.11
CA PHE A 111 -14.73 3.67 -3.24
C PHE A 111 -14.17 2.24 -3.17
N ASP A 112 -13.75 1.69 -4.30
CA ASP A 112 -13.13 0.37 -4.34
C ASP A 112 -11.77 0.37 -3.63
N ALA A 113 -10.98 1.42 -3.83
CA ALA A 113 -9.70 1.57 -3.13
C ALA A 113 -9.90 1.67 -1.62
N GLU A 114 -10.93 2.36 -1.17
CA GLU A 114 -11.28 2.47 0.24
C GLU A 114 -11.66 1.12 0.84
N LYS A 115 -12.37 0.28 0.09
CA LYS A 115 -12.69 -1.09 0.53
C LYS A 115 -11.43 -1.91 0.77
N VAL A 116 -10.48 -1.85 -0.16
CA VAL A 116 -9.19 -2.53 0.00
C VAL A 116 -8.44 -1.98 1.22
N GLY A 117 -8.41 -0.67 1.36
CA GLY A 117 -7.77 0.00 2.49
C GLY A 117 -8.34 -0.43 3.84
N LYS A 118 -9.67 -0.53 3.93
CA LYS A 118 -10.34 -0.97 5.16
C LYS A 118 -9.98 -2.40 5.53
N ILE A 119 -9.93 -3.30 4.55
CA ILE A 119 -9.52 -4.68 4.79
C ILE A 119 -8.11 -4.75 5.34
N ILE A 120 -7.19 -4.00 4.74
CA ILE A 120 -5.79 -3.96 5.17
C ILE A 120 -5.67 -3.39 6.60
N ILE A 121 -6.35 -2.28 6.88
CA ILE A 121 -6.30 -1.62 8.19
C ILE A 121 -6.90 -2.51 9.28
N GLU A 122 -8.01 -3.19 9.01
CA GLU A 122 -8.61 -4.12 9.96
C GLU A 122 -7.63 -5.23 10.34
N LYS A 123 -6.92 -5.79 9.36
CA LYS A 123 -5.92 -6.81 9.62
C LYS A 123 -4.74 -6.28 10.43
N PHE A 124 -4.35 -5.04 10.16
CA PHE A 124 -3.29 -4.39 10.92
C PHE A 124 -3.70 -4.17 12.39
N GLU A 125 -4.91 -3.70 12.61
CA GLU A 125 -5.45 -3.49 13.96
C GLU A 125 -5.57 -4.80 14.76
N LYS A 126 -5.80 -5.91 14.07
CA LYS A 126 -5.83 -7.25 14.67
C LYS A 126 -4.42 -7.87 14.81
N GLU A 127 -3.39 -7.10 14.53
CA GLU A 127 -2.00 -7.53 14.65
C GLU A 127 -1.65 -8.72 13.75
N GLU A 128 -2.27 -8.80 12.57
CA GLU A 128 -2.03 -9.90 11.63
C GLU A 128 -0.77 -9.72 10.80
N PHE A 129 -0.22 -8.51 10.76
CA PHE A 129 1.05 -8.24 10.05
C PHE A 129 1.73 -7.01 10.62
N ASP A 130 3.00 -6.82 10.26
CA ASP A 130 3.83 -5.68 10.68
C ASP A 130 4.02 -4.65 9.57
N ILE A 131 4.27 -5.11 8.35
CA ILE A 131 4.59 -4.24 7.20
C ILE A 131 3.66 -4.59 6.05
N CYS A 132 3.13 -3.58 5.39
CA CYS A 132 2.33 -3.75 4.19
C CYS A 132 2.97 -3.05 3.01
N THR A 133 3.12 -3.79 1.91
CA THR A 133 3.72 -3.31 0.67
C THR A 133 2.76 -3.62 -0.48
N ILE A 134 2.53 -2.65 -1.35
CA ILE A 134 1.70 -2.83 -2.55
C ILE A 134 2.59 -2.99 -3.78
N PHE A 135 2.13 -3.81 -4.71
CA PHE A 135 2.80 -4.14 -5.97
C PHE A 135 1.85 -3.79 -7.11
N TYR A 136 2.27 -2.90 -7.99
CA TYR A 136 1.46 -2.45 -9.12
C TYR A 136 2.35 -2.04 -10.28
N ASN A 137 1.78 -1.90 -11.46
CA ASN A 137 2.50 -1.38 -12.61
C ASN A 137 2.22 0.10 -12.79
N GLN A 138 3.27 0.89 -12.84
CA GLN A 138 3.18 2.30 -13.19
C GLN A 138 3.11 2.42 -14.71
N PHE A 139 2.09 3.14 -15.19
CA PHE A 139 1.95 3.43 -16.60
C PHE A 139 2.94 4.52 -17.01
N LYS A 140 3.78 4.22 -17.99
CA LYS A 140 4.69 5.19 -18.57
C LYS A 140 4.25 5.58 -19.98
N ASN A 141 3.96 4.60 -20.80
CA ASN A 141 3.36 4.77 -22.13
C ASN A 141 2.75 3.43 -22.57
N VAL A 142 2.14 3.40 -23.76
CA VAL A 142 1.41 2.22 -24.25
C VAL A 142 2.28 0.96 -24.30
N ILE A 143 3.59 1.13 -24.46
CA ILE A 143 4.54 0.03 -24.62
C ILE A 143 5.24 -0.33 -23.31
N THR A 144 5.41 0.66 -22.41
CA THR A 144 6.27 0.51 -21.22
C THR A 144 5.46 0.67 -19.94
N GLN A 145 5.51 -0.36 -19.10
CA GLN A 145 5.00 -0.33 -17.73
C GLN A 145 6.14 -0.70 -16.80
N ILE A 146 6.18 -0.04 -15.66
CA ILE A 146 7.26 -0.22 -14.70
C ILE A 146 6.67 -0.80 -13.41
N PRO A 147 7.01 -2.07 -13.07
CA PRO A 147 6.55 -2.64 -11.80
C PRO A 147 7.06 -1.81 -10.62
N GLN A 148 6.14 -1.48 -9.72
CA GLN A 148 6.42 -0.71 -8.52
C GLN A 148 6.21 -1.54 -7.27
N VAL A 149 7.06 -1.32 -6.28
CA VAL A 149 6.99 -1.91 -4.95
C VAL A 149 6.97 -0.75 -3.97
N GLN A 150 5.87 -0.56 -3.27
CA GLN A 150 5.68 0.61 -2.42
C GLN A 150 5.16 0.21 -1.04
N GLN A 151 5.92 0.50 0.00
CA GLN A 151 5.47 0.30 1.37
C GLN A 151 4.41 1.34 1.73
N ILE A 152 3.29 0.88 2.29
CA ILE A 152 2.20 1.78 2.73
C ILE A 152 1.95 1.73 4.23
N ILE A 153 2.37 0.67 4.93
CA ILE A 153 2.31 0.56 6.39
C ILE A 153 3.63 -0.01 6.88
N PRO A 154 4.27 0.60 7.86
CA PRO A 154 4.05 1.98 8.30
C PRO A 154 4.36 2.96 7.17
N LEU A 155 3.76 4.14 7.25
CA LEU A 155 3.92 5.16 6.22
C LEU A 155 5.39 5.49 6.01
N ASN A 156 5.83 5.42 4.74
CA ASN A 156 7.20 5.74 4.37
C ASN A 156 7.31 7.24 4.12
N THR A 157 7.98 7.95 5.03
CA THR A 157 8.16 9.39 4.97
C THR A 157 9.50 9.81 4.35
N GLU A 158 10.36 8.84 4.00
CA GLU A 158 11.71 9.13 3.52
C GLU A 158 11.76 9.93 2.22
N ASN A 159 10.75 9.78 1.36
CA ASN A 159 10.73 10.43 0.05
C ASN A 159 10.23 11.88 0.08
N ASN A 160 9.92 12.41 1.26
CA ASN A 160 9.31 13.75 1.40
C ASN A 160 10.13 14.71 2.24
N ASP A 161 11.39 14.39 2.53
CA ASP A 161 12.27 15.21 3.37
C ASP A 161 12.57 16.59 2.80
N GLU A 162 12.46 16.77 1.50
CA GLU A 162 12.75 18.04 0.83
C GLU A 162 11.74 19.13 1.13
N ASN A 163 10.56 18.78 1.64
CA ASN A 163 9.48 19.72 1.91
C ASN A 163 9.06 19.78 3.37
N SER A 164 9.80 19.12 4.27
CA SER A 164 9.52 19.24 5.69
C SER A 164 9.88 20.67 6.12
N SER A 165 8.86 21.46 6.43
CA SER A 165 9.11 22.73 7.10
C SER A 165 9.67 22.45 8.49
N ASP A 166 10.74 23.15 8.85
CA ASP A 166 11.38 23.06 10.19
C ASP A 166 10.49 23.58 11.32
N GLU A 167 9.19 23.78 11.05
CA GLU A 167 8.26 24.21 12.07
C GLU A 167 7.93 23.03 12.98
N SER A 168 8.45 23.11 14.20
CA SER A 168 8.07 22.19 15.25
C SER A 168 6.67 22.57 15.76
N TYR A 169 5.67 21.81 15.40
CA TYR A 169 4.35 21.95 16.00
C TYR A 169 4.33 21.21 17.33
N GLU A 170 3.89 21.90 18.38
CA GLU A 170 3.53 21.22 19.61
C GLU A 170 2.33 20.33 19.32
N PHE A 171 2.44 19.05 19.69
CA PHE A 171 1.40 18.07 19.44
C PHE A 171 0.23 18.31 20.42
N GLU A 172 -0.86 18.86 19.89
CA GLU A 172 -2.09 19.05 20.66
C GLU A 172 -3.02 17.85 20.50
N PRO A 173 -3.94 17.57 21.47
CA PRO A 173 -4.86 16.43 21.36
C PRO A 173 -5.68 16.39 20.08
N ASP A 174 -6.04 17.57 19.52
CA ASP A 174 -6.78 17.66 18.27
C ASP A 174 -5.96 17.20 17.08
N GLU A 175 -4.63 17.32 17.14
CA GLU A 175 -3.72 16.86 16.07
C GLU A 175 -3.66 15.34 15.98
N ASP A 176 -3.76 14.63 17.11
CA ASP A 176 -3.83 13.17 17.14
C ASP A 176 -5.08 12.68 16.42
N GLU A 177 -6.21 13.33 16.67
CA GLU A 177 -7.47 13.01 15.99
C GLU A 177 -7.37 13.26 14.48
N ILE A 178 -6.73 14.36 14.08
CA ILE A 178 -6.49 14.66 12.65
C ILE A 178 -5.64 13.57 12.00
N LEU A 179 -4.55 13.15 12.64
CA LEU A 179 -3.71 12.05 12.14
C LEU A 179 -4.49 10.76 12.02
N ASN A 180 -5.28 10.40 13.03
CA ASN A 180 -6.09 9.18 13.02
C ASN A 180 -7.11 9.16 11.88
N ASN A 181 -7.56 10.32 11.42
CA ASN A 181 -8.44 10.45 10.26
C ASN A 181 -7.70 10.46 8.94
N LEU A 182 -6.54 11.12 8.88
CA LEU A 182 -5.78 11.26 7.63
C LEU A 182 -5.02 10.01 7.24
N LEU A 183 -4.51 9.24 8.20
CA LEU A 183 -3.71 8.07 7.89
C LEU A 183 -4.49 7.01 7.10
N PRO A 184 -5.72 6.63 7.47
CA PRO A 184 -6.52 5.72 6.64
C PRO A 184 -6.82 6.29 5.26
N LYS A 185 -7.09 7.58 5.14
CA LYS A 185 -7.33 8.25 3.85
C LYS A 185 -6.08 8.21 2.98
N ASN A 186 -4.92 8.39 3.59
CA ASN A 186 -3.64 8.32 2.87
C ASN A 186 -3.43 6.91 2.28
N ILE A 187 -3.72 5.87 3.05
CA ILE A 187 -3.61 4.49 2.58
C ILE A 187 -4.56 4.25 1.40
N SER A 188 -5.83 4.64 1.52
CA SER A 188 -6.80 4.51 0.44
C SER A 188 -6.40 5.30 -0.80
N THR A 189 -5.81 6.48 -0.61
CA THR A 189 -5.32 7.33 -1.71
C THR A 189 -4.15 6.69 -2.45
N GLN A 190 -3.21 6.08 -1.73
CA GLN A 190 -2.09 5.36 -2.34
C GLN A 190 -2.59 4.15 -3.14
N ILE A 191 -3.55 3.40 -2.59
CA ILE A 191 -4.17 2.27 -3.27
C ILE A 191 -4.91 2.74 -4.53
N PHE A 192 -5.66 3.83 -4.43
CA PHE A 192 -6.39 4.40 -5.57
C PHE A 192 -5.44 4.82 -6.68
N LYS A 193 -4.35 5.49 -6.32
CA LYS A 193 -3.32 5.89 -7.29
C LYS A 193 -2.75 4.67 -8.01
N ALA A 194 -2.45 3.60 -7.27
CA ALA A 194 -1.96 2.35 -7.84
C ALA A 194 -2.99 1.70 -8.78
N MET A 195 -4.27 1.72 -8.41
CA MET A 195 -5.34 1.22 -9.26
C MET A 195 -5.48 2.03 -10.55
N LEU A 196 -5.34 3.35 -10.47
CA LEU A 196 -5.37 4.22 -11.65
C LEU A 196 -4.19 3.92 -12.58
N GLU A 197 -2.99 3.73 -12.02
CA GLU A 197 -1.82 3.37 -12.83
C GLU A 197 -2.02 2.03 -13.54
N ASN A 198 -2.55 1.03 -12.84
CA ASN A 198 -2.87 -0.26 -13.44
C ASN A 198 -3.92 -0.14 -14.55
N SER A 199 -4.95 0.66 -14.36
CA SER A 199 -6.04 0.79 -15.34
C SER A 199 -5.66 1.60 -16.57
N ALA A 200 -4.61 2.42 -16.48
CA ALA A 200 -4.09 3.19 -17.62
C ALA A 200 -3.33 2.30 -18.62
N SER A 201 -3.01 1.07 -18.25
CA SER A 201 -2.25 0.12 -19.06
C SER A 201 -3.12 -0.61 -20.07
#